data_eb34959ccf2b268b0f74d976b5053673
#
_entry.id   eb34959ccf2b268b0f74d976b5053673
#
_cell.length_a   1.000
_cell.length_b   1.000
_cell.length_c   1.000
_cell.angle_alpha   90.00
_cell.angle_beta   90.00
_cell.angle_gamma   90.00
#
_symmetry.space_group_name_H-M   'P 1'
#
loop_
_entity.id
_entity.type
_entity.pdbx_description
1 polymer ?
#
loop_
_entity_poly.entity_id
_entity_poly.type
_entity_poly.pdbx_seq_one_letter_code
_entity_poly.pdbx_strand_id
1 'polypeptide(L)'
;YAFEGIIQEPGLYRLKINERQADLFLDGNEMNITVSSQQGIRGDSLRGSRANEVRKACLATFNDLYDKVVEENASGLSIFQASTRNDQVLLDSLMSERLWFDDLRFSIARDLVKKYSDNVYAAYLASEEMKSHYEWGKEMYDLLSPEIQQLSIGKTLKDKLERVSVSAIGQDFPDYLLENEA
;
A
#
# COMPACT_ATOMS: atom_id res chain seq x y z
N TYR A 1 29.32 -10.11 -2.25
CA TYR A 1 28.69 -11.38 -2.66
C TYR A 1 27.82 -11.09 -3.88
N ALA A 2 27.90 -11.95 -4.90
CA ALA A 2 26.98 -11.95 -6.03
C ALA A 2 25.98 -13.10 -5.82
N PHE A 3 24.72 -12.84 -6.09
CA PHE A 3 23.66 -13.85 -6.09
C PHE A 3 23.06 -13.88 -7.49
N GLU A 4 22.94 -15.06 -8.04
CA GLU A 4 22.21 -15.27 -9.29
C GLU A 4 20.94 -16.03 -8.99
N GLY A 5 19.84 -15.63 -9.60
CA GLY A 5 18.55 -16.27 -9.42
C GLY A 5 17.57 -15.87 -10.51
N ILE A 6 16.53 -16.66 -10.66
CA ILE A 6 15.44 -16.40 -11.60
C ILE A 6 14.20 -16.00 -10.79
N ILE A 7 13.62 -14.85 -11.09
CA ILE A 7 12.29 -14.50 -10.61
C ILE A 7 11.26 -14.88 -11.66
N GLN A 8 10.14 -15.43 -11.23
CA GLN A 8 9.08 -15.88 -12.14
C GLN A 8 8.28 -14.69 -12.69
N GLU A 9 8.06 -13.68 -11.87
CA GLU A 9 7.36 -12.45 -12.26
C GLU A 9 7.84 -11.27 -11.41
N PRO A 10 7.67 -10.03 -11.89
CA PRO A 10 7.90 -8.83 -11.09
C PRO A 10 7.03 -8.82 -9.83
N GLY A 11 7.60 -8.43 -8.68
CA GLY A 11 6.85 -8.46 -7.43
C GLY A 11 7.64 -8.03 -6.20
N LEU A 12 7.00 -8.18 -5.04
CA LEU A 12 7.61 -7.96 -3.74
C LEU A 12 8.26 -9.25 -3.26
N TYR A 13 9.56 -9.20 -3.03
CA TYR A 13 10.38 -10.32 -2.57
C TYR A 13 11.07 -9.99 -1.26
N ARG A 14 11.29 -11.01 -0.45
CA ARG A 14 12.02 -10.87 0.81
C ARG A 14 13.44 -11.38 0.66
N LEU A 15 14.40 -10.47 0.75
CA LEU A 15 15.82 -10.82 0.88
C LEU A 15 16.14 -11.06 2.34
N LYS A 16 16.71 -12.23 2.64
CA LYS A 16 17.21 -12.58 3.97
C LYS A 16 18.70 -12.87 3.90
N ILE A 17 19.49 -12.18 4.72
CA ILE A 17 20.92 -12.42 4.88
C ILE A 17 21.19 -12.56 6.39
N ASN A 18 21.50 -13.78 6.80
CA ASN A 18 21.58 -14.19 8.20
C ASN A 18 20.25 -13.89 8.92
N GLU A 19 20.28 -13.09 9.99
CA GLU A 19 19.10 -12.70 10.77
C GLU A 19 18.43 -11.42 10.24
N ARG A 20 19.00 -10.77 9.22
CA ARG A 20 18.50 -9.52 8.65
C ARG A 20 17.64 -9.78 7.44
N GLN A 21 16.56 -9.02 7.31
CA GLN A 21 15.66 -9.13 6.16
C GLN A 21 15.24 -7.75 5.66
N ALA A 22 14.95 -7.68 4.36
CA ALA A 22 14.34 -6.51 3.73
C ALA A 22 13.40 -6.94 2.62
N ASP A 23 12.30 -6.24 2.48
CA ASP A 23 11.36 -6.42 1.38
C ASP A 23 11.77 -5.50 0.22
N LEU A 24 11.92 -6.09 -0.96
CA LEU A 24 12.46 -5.48 -2.17
C LEU A 24 11.53 -5.73 -3.34
N PHE A 25 11.31 -4.72 -4.16
CA PHE A 25 10.64 -4.92 -5.44
C PHE A 25 11.66 -5.31 -6.49
N LEU A 26 11.50 -6.52 -7.02
CA LEU A 26 12.35 -7.09 -8.07
C LEU A 26 11.53 -7.16 -9.37
N ASP A 27 12.14 -6.82 -10.50
CA ASP A 27 11.50 -6.75 -11.82
C ASP A 27 12.23 -7.52 -12.94
N GLY A 28 13.19 -8.37 -12.57
CA GLY A 28 13.88 -9.26 -13.51
C GLY A 28 15.08 -8.64 -14.22
N ASN A 29 15.42 -7.39 -13.95
CA ASN A 29 16.63 -6.77 -14.47
C ASN A 29 17.85 -7.11 -13.60
N GLU A 30 19.04 -6.82 -14.10
CA GLU A 30 20.24 -6.86 -13.26
C GLU A 30 20.12 -5.81 -12.14
N MET A 31 20.21 -6.28 -10.91
CA MET A 31 19.99 -5.44 -9.73
C MET A 31 21.19 -5.53 -8.79
N ASN A 32 21.52 -4.38 -8.19
CA ASN A 32 22.59 -4.26 -7.21
C ASN A 32 22.03 -3.72 -5.90
N ILE A 33 22.34 -4.39 -4.79
CA ILE A 33 21.99 -3.92 -3.45
C ILE A 33 23.24 -3.76 -2.60
N THR A 34 23.35 -2.64 -1.90
CA THR A 34 24.41 -2.42 -0.93
C THR A 34 23.93 -2.81 0.47
N VAL A 35 24.70 -3.67 1.12
CA VAL A 35 24.43 -4.13 2.49
C VAL A 35 25.54 -3.66 3.41
N SER A 36 25.17 -2.94 4.45
CA SER A 36 26.10 -2.48 5.50
C SER A 36 26.05 -3.39 6.71
N SER A 37 27.21 -3.69 7.29
CA SER A 37 27.30 -4.44 8.56
C SER A 37 26.63 -3.70 9.73
N GLN A 38 26.60 -2.36 9.68
CA GLN A 38 26.01 -1.53 10.72
C GLN A 38 24.53 -1.23 10.47
N GLN A 39 24.18 -0.87 9.23
CA GLN A 39 22.82 -0.43 8.87
C GLN A 39 21.93 -1.56 8.34
N GLY A 40 22.48 -2.74 8.07
CA GLY A 40 21.75 -3.88 7.57
C GLY A 40 21.42 -3.81 6.08
N ILE A 41 20.35 -4.50 5.69
CA ILE A 41 19.82 -4.50 4.34
C ILE A 41 18.83 -3.35 4.25
N ARG A 42 19.08 -2.42 3.33
CA ARG A 42 18.17 -1.28 3.09
C ARG A 42 17.60 -1.36 1.69
N GLY A 43 16.28 -1.39 1.57
CA GLY A 43 15.61 -1.41 0.27
C GLY A 43 15.89 -0.17 -0.59
N ASP A 44 16.23 0.97 0.03
CA ASP A 44 16.64 2.19 -0.65
C ASP A 44 18.04 2.10 -1.30
N SER A 45 18.85 1.12 -0.90
CA SER A 45 20.16 0.86 -1.53
C SER A 45 20.06 -0.02 -2.79
N LEU A 46 18.90 -0.58 -3.12
CA LEU A 46 18.68 -1.35 -4.34
C LEU A 46 18.73 -0.41 -5.56
N ARG A 47 19.49 -0.82 -6.57
CA ARG A 47 19.60 -0.15 -7.88
C ARG A 47 19.25 -1.16 -8.99
N GLY A 48 18.79 -0.65 -10.14
CA GLY A 48 18.44 -1.48 -11.30
C GLY A 48 17.00 -1.96 -11.33
N SER A 49 16.24 -1.87 -10.24
CA SER A 49 14.80 -2.18 -10.22
C SER A 49 13.96 -0.93 -10.47
N ARG A 50 13.24 -0.89 -11.59
CA ARG A 50 12.26 0.18 -11.88
C ARG A 50 11.15 0.21 -10.84
N ALA A 51 10.70 -0.95 -10.36
CA ALA A 51 9.66 -1.03 -9.35
C ALA A 51 10.11 -0.41 -8.02
N ASN A 52 11.37 -0.63 -7.64
CA ASN A 52 11.91 -0.01 -6.42
C ASN A 52 12.14 1.50 -6.58
N GLU A 53 12.51 1.98 -7.76
CA GLU A 53 12.61 3.42 -8.02
C GLU A 53 11.23 4.10 -7.98
N VAL A 54 10.18 3.48 -8.53
CA VAL A 54 8.80 3.96 -8.40
C VAL A 54 8.38 4.00 -6.93
N ARG A 55 8.68 2.95 -6.16
CA ARG A 55 8.44 2.93 -4.70
C ARG A 55 9.09 4.13 -4.01
N LYS A 56 10.36 4.43 -4.29
CA LYS A 56 11.06 5.57 -3.70
C LYS A 56 10.39 6.89 -4.04
N ALA A 57 10.01 7.08 -5.31
CA ALA A 57 9.32 8.28 -5.75
C ALA A 57 7.96 8.45 -5.05
N CYS A 58 7.18 7.38 -4.92
CA CYS A 58 5.92 7.41 -4.20
C CYS A 58 6.10 7.73 -2.71
N LEU A 59 7.06 7.09 -2.05
CA LEU A 59 7.37 7.35 -0.65
C LEU A 59 7.83 8.80 -0.41
N ALA A 60 8.63 9.37 -1.31
CA ALA A 60 9.03 10.78 -1.22
C ALA A 60 7.81 11.71 -1.29
N THR A 61 6.87 11.45 -2.22
CA THR A 61 5.64 12.23 -2.34
C THR A 61 4.78 12.15 -1.08
N PHE A 62 4.65 10.96 -0.47
CA PHE A 62 3.92 10.81 0.79
C PHE A 62 4.64 11.46 1.96
N ASN A 63 5.97 11.39 2.05
CA ASN A 63 6.72 12.07 3.10
C ASN A 63 6.53 13.58 3.03
N ASP A 64 6.59 14.17 1.82
CA ASP A 64 6.32 15.61 1.62
C ASP A 64 4.90 16.00 2.08
N LEU A 65 3.90 15.10 1.90
CA LEU A 65 2.56 15.31 2.42
C LEU A 65 2.53 15.23 3.95
N TYR A 66 3.14 14.19 4.52
CA TYR A 66 3.17 14.00 5.97
C TYR A 66 3.89 15.15 6.69
N ASP A 67 5.01 15.62 6.15
CA ASP A 67 5.76 16.73 6.74
C ASP A 67 4.89 18.01 6.79
N LYS A 68 4.16 18.32 5.72
CA LYS A 68 3.22 19.45 5.69
C LYS A 68 2.10 19.33 6.73
N VAL A 69 1.54 18.12 6.88
CA VAL A 69 0.41 17.88 7.81
C VAL A 69 0.86 17.84 9.26
N VAL A 70 2.06 17.30 9.54
CA VAL A 70 2.62 17.32 10.91
C VAL A 70 2.93 18.74 11.36
N GLU A 71 3.35 19.63 10.44
CA GLU A 71 3.51 21.04 10.73
C GLU A 71 2.18 21.74 11.03
N GLU A 72 1.06 21.25 10.49
CA GLU A 72 -0.27 21.84 10.59
C GLU A 72 -1.21 21.29 11.69
N ASN A 73 -0.81 20.25 12.49
CA ASN A 73 -1.42 19.85 13.78
C ASN A 73 -2.39 18.68 13.92
N ALA A 74 -2.63 17.79 13.01
CA ALA A 74 -3.55 16.68 13.27
C ALA A 74 -2.87 15.44 13.85
N SER A 75 -2.49 15.42 15.11
CA SER A 75 -1.95 14.22 15.76
C SER A 75 -3.07 13.34 16.33
N GLY A 76 -2.98 12.01 16.15
CA GLY A 76 -3.91 11.07 16.81
C GLY A 76 -3.97 11.22 18.33
N LEU A 77 -2.91 11.75 18.94
CA LEU A 77 -2.87 12.10 20.36
C LEU A 77 -3.84 13.24 20.70
N SER A 78 -3.97 14.24 19.82
CA SER A 78 -4.91 15.36 20.01
C SER A 78 -6.37 14.88 19.97
N ILE A 79 -6.70 13.93 19.08
CA ILE A 79 -8.03 13.31 19.00
C ILE A 79 -8.34 12.54 20.30
N PHE A 80 -7.40 11.74 20.77
CA PHE A 80 -7.53 11.00 22.02
C PHE A 80 -7.73 11.94 23.23
N GLN A 81 -6.96 13.01 23.30
CA GLN A 81 -7.06 14.01 24.38
C GLN A 81 -8.40 14.75 24.33
N ALA A 82 -8.89 15.13 23.15
CA ALA A 82 -10.19 15.78 22.98
C ALA A 82 -11.34 14.85 23.42
N SER A 83 -11.28 13.57 23.02
CA SER A 83 -12.25 12.55 23.44
C SER A 83 -12.25 12.34 24.96
N THR A 84 -11.06 12.23 25.58
CA THR A 84 -10.93 12.02 27.03
C THR A 84 -11.46 13.22 27.84
N ARG A 85 -11.35 14.44 27.31
CA ARG A 85 -11.86 15.66 27.92
C ARG A 85 -13.33 15.94 27.60
N ASN A 86 -13.94 15.10 26.78
CA ASN A 86 -15.32 15.27 26.29
C ASN A 86 -15.53 16.62 25.57
N ASP A 87 -14.48 17.11 24.89
CA ASP A 87 -14.49 18.35 24.11
C ASP A 87 -14.99 18.06 22.69
N GLN A 88 -16.31 18.09 22.51
CA GLN A 88 -16.94 17.71 21.25
C GLN A 88 -16.56 18.67 20.11
N VAL A 89 -16.43 19.95 20.35
CA VAL A 89 -16.10 20.95 19.32
C VAL A 89 -14.69 20.71 18.77
N LEU A 90 -13.73 20.47 19.66
CA LEU A 90 -12.36 20.14 19.27
C LEU A 90 -12.30 18.78 18.57
N LEU A 91 -13.07 17.80 19.05
CA LEU A 91 -13.12 16.47 18.44
C LEU A 91 -13.67 16.54 17.01
N ASP A 92 -14.77 17.26 16.78
CA ASP A 92 -15.37 17.44 15.46
C ASP A 92 -14.41 18.15 14.48
N SER A 93 -13.68 19.15 14.95
CA SER A 93 -12.65 19.85 14.16
C SER A 93 -11.53 18.89 13.75
N LEU A 94 -10.96 18.15 14.71
CA LEU A 94 -9.87 17.22 14.46
C LEU A 94 -10.29 16.04 13.55
N MET A 95 -11.53 15.58 13.67
CA MET A 95 -12.09 14.55 12.79
C MET A 95 -12.27 15.07 11.37
N SER A 96 -12.72 16.31 11.20
CA SER A 96 -12.85 16.94 9.88
C SER A 96 -11.49 17.13 9.19
N GLU A 97 -10.47 17.54 9.94
CA GLU A 97 -9.10 17.65 9.44
C GLU A 97 -8.53 16.28 9.02
N ARG A 98 -8.82 15.23 9.80
CA ARG A 98 -8.42 13.86 9.46
C ARG A 98 -9.08 13.36 8.18
N LEU A 99 -10.38 13.58 8.00
CA LEU A 99 -11.10 13.19 6.78
C LEU A 99 -10.54 13.92 5.56
N TRP A 100 -10.27 15.22 5.68
CA TRP A 100 -9.61 15.99 4.61
C TRP A 100 -8.24 15.43 4.26
N PHE A 101 -7.45 15.03 5.27
CA PHE A 101 -6.14 14.43 5.05
C PHE A 101 -6.24 13.07 4.35
N ASP A 102 -7.20 12.21 4.75
CA ASP A 102 -7.43 10.92 4.12
C ASP A 102 -7.84 11.09 2.65
N ASP A 103 -8.71 12.05 2.32
CA ASP A 103 -9.11 12.38 0.95
C ASP A 103 -7.93 12.89 0.11
N LEU A 104 -7.08 13.75 0.68
CA LEU A 104 -5.89 14.25 0.00
C LEU A 104 -4.87 13.14 -0.24
N ARG A 105 -4.63 12.29 0.76
CA ARG A 105 -3.76 11.11 0.64
C ARG A 105 -4.26 10.17 -0.45
N PHE A 106 -5.56 9.91 -0.49
CA PHE A 106 -6.18 9.09 -1.54
C PHE A 106 -5.99 9.70 -2.93
N SER A 107 -6.24 10.99 -3.08
CA SER A 107 -6.07 11.69 -4.36
C SER A 107 -4.63 11.55 -4.87
N ILE A 108 -3.64 11.72 -3.99
CA ILE A 108 -2.23 11.54 -4.32
C ILE A 108 -1.93 10.08 -4.69
N ALA A 109 -2.40 9.12 -3.90
CA ALA A 109 -2.20 7.70 -4.18
C ALA A 109 -2.79 7.31 -5.54
N ARG A 110 -3.99 7.76 -5.85
CA ARG A 110 -4.67 7.55 -7.13
C ARG A 110 -3.86 8.10 -8.30
N ASP A 111 -3.37 9.33 -8.18
CA ASP A 111 -2.57 9.96 -9.23
C ASP A 111 -1.23 9.23 -9.43
N LEU A 112 -0.61 8.73 -8.37
CA LEU A 112 0.58 7.89 -8.44
C LEU A 112 0.30 6.54 -9.12
N VAL A 113 -0.79 5.87 -8.76
CA VAL A 113 -1.22 4.62 -9.43
C VAL A 113 -1.47 4.86 -10.91
N LYS A 114 -2.17 5.92 -11.27
CA LYS A 114 -2.40 6.30 -12.67
C LYS A 114 -1.09 6.57 -13.41
N LYS A 115 -0.17 7.32 -12.81
CA LYS A 115 1.15 7.66 -13.38
C LYS A 115 2.03 6.44 -13.63
N TYR A 116 1.95 5.45 -12.75
CA TYR A 116 2.78 4.25 -12.76
C TYR A 116 1.97 2.98 -12.98
N SER A 117 0.87 3.07 -13.73
CA SER A 117 -0.10 1.99 -13.93
C SER A 117 0.51 0.71 -14.55
N ASP A 118 1.62 0.84 -15.24
CA ASP A 118 2.41 -0.24 -15.84
C ASP A 118 3.51 -0.80 -14.91
N ASN A 119 3.48 -0.46 -13.63
CA ASN A 119 4.48 -0.87 -12.65
C ASN A 119 3.87 -1.69 -11.52
N VAL A 120 4.52 -2.78 -11.13
CA VAL A 120 4.06 -3.68 -10.06
C VAL A 120 3.87 -2.97 -8.71
N TYR A 121 4.62 -1.89 -8.44
CA TYR A 121 4.43 -1.12 -7.22
C TYR A 121 3.07 -0.40 -7.18
N ALA A 122 2.50 -0.02 -8.32
CA ALA A 122 1.17 0.58 -8.37
C ALA A 122 0.08 -0.41 -7.88
N ALA A 123 0.18 -1.69 -8.23
CA ALA A 123 -0.73 -2.71 -7.70
C ALA A 123 -0.55 -2.93 -6.19
N TYR A 124 0.70 -2.87 -5.70
CA TYR A 124 0.96 -2.91 -4.26
C TYR A 124 0.34 -1.70 -3.55
N LEU A 125 0.51 -0.49 -4.07
CA LEU A 125 -0.08 0.72 -3.50
C LEU A 125 -1.61 0.64 -3.47
N ALA A 126 -2.25 0.21 -4.55
CA ALA A 126 -3.70 -0.03 -4.60
C ALA A 126 -4.17 -1.05 -3.55
N SER A 127 -3.37 -2.12 -3.32
CA SER A 127 -3.67 -3.11 -2.28
C SER A 127 -3.53 -2.57 -0.86
N GLU A 128 -2.61 -1.62 -0.62
CA GLU A 128 -2.48 -0.97 0.68
C GLU A 128 -3.65 0.00 0.94
N GLU A 129 -4.03 0.80 -0.04
CA GLU A 129 -5.15 1.73 0.10
C GLU A 129 -6.50 1.03 0.28
N MET A 130 -6.70 -0.13 -0.36
CA MET A 130 -7.88 -0.97 -0.17
C MET A 130 -8.08 -1.39 1.30
N LYS A 131 -7.01 -1.55 2.08
CA LYS A 131 -7.11 -1.92 3.50
C LYS A 131 -7.84 -0.87 4.33
N SER A 132 -7.76 0.39 3.91
CA SER A 132 -8.44 1.51 4.56
C SER A 132 -9.84 1.71 4.00
N HIS A 133 -10.00 1.66 2.67
CA HIS A 133 -11.27 1.89 1.99
C HIS A 133 -11.39 1.00 0.74
N TYR A 134 -12.41 0.18 0.70
CA TYR A 134 -12.70 -0.75 -0.42
C TYR A 134 -12.81 -0.01 -1.77
N GLU A 135 -13.60 1.06 -1.81
CA GLU A 135 -13.86 1.81 -3.04
C GLU A 135 -12.57 2.44 -3.62
N TRP A 136 -11.67 2.85 -2.77
CA TRP A 136 -10.36 3.37 -3.20
C TRP A 136 -9.51 2.29 -3.87
N GLY A 137 -9.46 1.10 -3.27
CA GLY A 137 -8.76 -0.04 -3.85
C GLY A 137 -9.34 -0.44 -5.20
N LYS A 138 -10.67 -0.42 -5.33
CA LYS A 138 -11.37 -0.72 -6.58
C LYS A 138 -11.06 0.30 -7.67
N GLU A 139 -11.19 1.60 -7.38
CA GLU A 139 -10.87 2.67 -8.33
C GLU A 139 -9.43 2.56 -8.82
N MET A 140 -8.48 2.33 -7.89
CA MET A 140 -7.07 2.18 -8.25
C MET A 140 -6.78 0.92 -9.05
N TYR A 141 -7.47 -0.21 -8.76
CA TYR A 141 -7.34 -1.43 -9.55
C TYR A 141 -7.73 -1.21 -11.02
N ASP A 142 -8.79 -0.46 -11.26
CA ASP A 142 -9.28 -0.14 -12.60
C ASP A 142 -8.31 0.77 -13.40
N LEU A 143 -7.41 1.48 -12.70
CA LEU A 143 -6.35 2.29 -13.32
C LEU A 143 -5.11 1.48 -13.71
N LEU A 144 -4.93 0.25 -13.18
CA LEU A 144 -3.77 -0.58 -13.51
C LEU A 144 -3.81 -1.06 -14.96
N SER A 145 -2.63 -1.18 -15.59
CA SER A 145 -2.56 -1.76 -16.93
C SER A 145 -2.98 -3.23 -16.92
N PRO A 146 -3.49 -3.75 -18.05
CA PRO A 146 -3.91 -5.14 -18.17
C PRO A 146 -2.78 -6.12 -17.82
N GLU A 147 -1.53 -5.79 -18.14
CA GLU A 147 -0.35 -6.60 -17.84
C GLU A 147 -0.16 -6.72 -16.32
N ILE A 148 -0.28 -5.61 -15.57
CA ILE A 148 -0.15 -5.61 -14.12
C ILE A 148 -1.33 -6.34 -13.45
N GLN A 149 -2.54 -6.19 -13.98
CA GLN A 149 -3.71 -6.92 -13.48
C GLN A 149 -3.57 -8.45 -13.62
N GLN A 150 -2.78 -8.93 -14.60
CA GLN A 150 -2.53 -10.35 -14.84
C GLN A 150 -1.40 -10.95 -13.97
N LEU A 151 -0.57 -10.12 -13.33
CA LEU A 151 0.42 -10.60 -12.36
C LEU A 151 -0.25 -11.14 -11.08
N SER A 152 0.46 -11.97 -10.33
CA SER A 152 -0.04 -12.54 -9.07
C SER A 152 -0.54 -11.48 -8.09
N ILE A 153 0.14 -10.33 -8.02
CA ILE A 153 -0.28 -9.22 -7.17
C ILE A 153 -1.60 -8.59 -7.63
N GLY A 154 -1.77 -8.39 -8.94
CA GLY A 154 -3.01 -7.87 -9.53
C GLY A 154 -4.18 -8.83 -9.34
N LYS A 155 -3.97 -10.13 -9.58
CA LYS A 155 -4.97 -11.17 -9.34
C LYS A 155 -5.36 -11.26 -7.86
N THR A 156 -4.38 -11.23 -6.97
CA THR A 156 -4.64 -11.22 -5.52
C THR A 156 -5.45 -10.02 -5.08
N LEU A 157 -5.18 -8.84 -5.64
CA LEU A 157 -5.96 -7.63 -5.37
C LEU A 157 -7.40 -7.79 -5.87
N LYS A 158 -7.58 -8.30 -7.08
CA LYS A 158 -8.90 -8.59 -7.66
C LYS A 158 -9.70 -9.55 -6.79
N ASP A 159 -9.10 -10.69 -6.40
CA ASP A 159 -9.76 -11.68 -5.54
C ASP A 159 -10.18 -11.09 -4.20
N LYS A 160 -9.37 -10.20 -3.62
CA LYS A 160 -9.73 -9.49 -2.38
C LYS A 160 -10.90 -8.54 -2.58
N LEU A 161 -10.89 -7.78 -3.68
CA LEU A 161 -11.99 -6.87 -4.04
C LEU A 161 -13.30 -7.64 -4.25
N GLU A 162 -13.26 -8.77 -4.94
CA GLU A 162 -14.42 -9.63 -5.14
C GLU A 162 -14.97 -10.18 -3.82
N ARG A 163 -14.11 -10.66 -2.92
CA ARG A 163 -14.53 -11.15 -1.60
C ARG A 163 -15.17 -10.07 -0.73
N VAL A 164 -14.59 -8.88 -0.72
CA VAL A 164 -15.14 -7.76 0.06
C VAL A 164 -16.46 -7.30 -0.53
N SER A 165 -16.61 -7.30 -1.87
CA SER A 165 -17.85 -6.89 -2.53
C SER A 165 -19.04 -7.77 -2.13
N VAL A 166 -18.82 -9.07 -1.92
CA VAL A 166 -19.86 -10.03 -1.48
C VAL A 166 -20.33 -9.75 -0.05
N SER A 167 -19.47 -9.21 0.81
CA SER A 167 -19.79 -8.88 2.20
C SER A 167 -20.07 -7.39 2.43
N ALA A 168 -20.12 -6.58 1.37
CA ALA A 168 -20.41 -5.15 1.49
C ALA A 168 -21.85 -4.91 1.94
N ILE A 169 -22.06 -3.84 2.73
CA ILE A 169 -23.39 -3.44 3.22
C ILE A 169 -24.34 -3.24 2.04
N GLY A 170 -25.50 -3.89 2.08
CA GLY A 170 -26.53 -3.83 1.05
C GLY A 170 -26.46 -4.94 -0.02
N GLN A 171 -25.55 -5.89 0.10
CA GLN A 171 -25.56 -7.13 -0.67
C GLN A 171 -26.38 -8.22 0.04
N ASP A 172 -27.06 -9.06 -0.73
CA ASP A 172 -27.71 -10.24 -0.17
C ASP A 172 -26.65 -11.16 0.43
N PHE A 173 -26.91 -11.62 1.65
CA PHE A 173 -26.00 -12.54 2.34
C PHE A 173 -25.94 -13.85 1.54
N PRO A 174 -24.77 -14.37 1.15
CA PRO A 174 -24.71 -15.64 0.45
C PRO A 174 -25.29 -16.74 1.34
N ASP A 175 -26.23 -17.54 0.80
CA ASP A 175 -26.78 -18.72 1.48
C ASP A 175 -25.65 -19.73 1.71
N TYR A 176 -25.11 -19.74 2.91
CA TYR A 176 -24.26 -20.83 3.36
C TYR A 176 -25.13 -22.01 3.76
N LEU A 177 -25.19 -23.01 2.89
CA LEU A 177 -25.68 -24.33 3.29
C LEU A 177 -24.68 -24.86 4.33
N LEU A 178 -25.04 -24.76 5.62
CA LEU A 178 -24.37 -25.51 6.67
C LEU A 178 -24.72 -26.96 6.44
N GLU A 179 -23.84 -27.74 5.82
CA GLU A 179 -23.93 -29.19 5.88
C GLU A 179 -23.72 -29.59 7.35
N ASN A 180 -24.82 -29.94 8.02
CA ASN A 180 -24.73 -30.59 9.32
C ASN A 180 -24.12 -31.97 9.09
N GLU A 181 -22.85 -32.14 9.41
CA GLU A 181 -22.26 -33.46 9.61
C GLU A 181 -22.99 -34.12 10.79
N ALA A 182 -23.77 -35.16 10.46
CA ALA A 182 -24.45 -36.04 11.44
C ALA A 182 -23.47 -37.11 11.91
#